data_cb1bef1980e02b9543aee6e821544202
#
_entry.id   cb1bef1980e02b9543aee6e821544202
#
_cell.length_a   1.000
_cell.length_b   1.000
_cell.length_c   1.000
_cell.angle_alpha   90.00
_cell.angle_beta   90.00
_cell.angle_gamma   90.00
#
_symmetry.space_group_name_H-M   'P 1'
#
loop_
_entity.id
_entity.type
_entity.pdbx_description
1 polymer ?
#
loop_
_entity_poly.entity_id
_entity_poly.type
_entity_poly.pdbx_seq_one_letter_code
_entity_poly.pdbx_strand_id
1 'polypeptide(L)'
;MTLPFENDTTEIIRKIVSAQLKHDKLKKYLSIFAISLATFLMTAVLLLVSGIIEVNTNGGNSITGSYQALVSGLTKQQYEKLSTDERIEKLGFNALVKSASYDGLQLNISCSNEDSLVLNGLSVSEGNMPQKKNEILVEKDYLSKQGIDAKIGDKIVLPGENNQEGQDFVISGYIKTSAKGTERSLYAAIVSMEYFLDIDGWNSLSPMAMFRLKSQYASGSEQIQNEITKICVEAGILQSPSINHAYLELSQPSVLLVLAGIAGLAIVIMAGVLVIYCIFYISIINSIREYGQLRTIGMT
;
A
#
# COMPACT_ATOMS: atom_id res chain seq x y z
N MET A 1 51.20 58.29 -15.00
CA MET A 1 50.11 58.10 -15.97
C MET A 1 49.91 56.60 -16.15
N THR A 2 49.02 55.97 -15.39
CA THR A 2 48.67 54.59 -15.53
C THR A 2 47.32 54.56 -16.23
N LEU A 3 47.29 54.01 -17.43
CA LEU A 3 46.08 53.79 -18.20
C LEU A 3 45.32 52.58 -17.58
N PRO A 4 44.07 52.72 -17.20
CA PRO A 4 43.29 51.62 -16.78
C PRO A 4 42.73 50.94 -18.03
N PHE A 5 43.44 49.94 -18.55
CA PHE A 5 42.82 48.96 -19.41
C PHE A 5 42.23 47.88 -18.50
N GLU A 6 40.95 48.01 -18.21
CA GLU A 6 40.16 46.87 -17.79
C GLU A 6 40.17 45.87 -18.95
N ASN A 7 41.05 44.90 -18.82
CA ASN A 7 41.14 43.82 -19.80
C ASN A 7 39.99 42.88 -19.56
N ASP A 8 38.85 43.13 -20.21
CA ASP A 8 37.69 42.22 -20.14
C ASP A 8 38.05 40.93 -20.91
N THR A 9 38.69 40.01 -20.19
CA THR A 9 39.10 38.70 -20.71
C THR A 9 37.93 37.72 -20.81
N THR A 10 36.73 38.12 -20.37
CA THR A 10 35.53 37.25 -20.29
C THR A 10 35.12 36.74 -21.67
N GLU A 11 35.20 37.59 -22.70
CA GLU A 11 34.85 37.19 -24.07
C GLU A 11 35.88 36.24 -24.69
N ILE A 12 37.14 36.47 -24.36
CA ILE A 12 38.26 35.60 -24.82
C ILE A 12 38.18 34.25 -24.14
N ILE A 13 37.97 34.23 -22.84
CA ILE A 13 37.74 33.01 -22.04
C ILE A 13 36.55 32.22 -22.60
N ARG A 14 35.43 32.87 -22.90
CA ARG A 14 34.24 32.26 -23.49
C ARG A 14 34.51 31.64 -24.87
N LYS A 15 35.27 32.32 -25.71
CA LYS A 15 35.69 31.80 -27.02
C LYS A 15 36.62 30.62 -26.90
N ILE A 16 37.61 30.66 -26.01
CA ILE A 16 38.53 29.55 -25.74
C ILE A 16 37.78 28.35 -25.19
N VAL A 17 36.91 28.55 -24.19
CA VAL A 17 36.08 27.46 -23.61
C VAL A 17 35.14 26.87 -24.63
N SER A 18 34.52 27.70 -25.49
CA SER A 18 33.63 27.17 -26.56
C SER A 18 34.37 26.42 -27.66
N ALA A 19 35.61 26.86 -28.01
CA ALA A 19 36.45 26.15 -28.97
C ALA A 19 36.96 24.80 -28.40
N GLN A 20 37.34 24.80 -27.11
CA GLN A 20 37.78 23.59 -26.42
C GLN A 20 36.64 22.58 -26.24
N LEU A 21 35.43 23.04 -25.94
CA LEU A 21 34.21 22.22 -25.90
C LEU A 21 33.81 21.63 -27.28
N LYS A 22 34.14 22.33 -28.37
CA LYS A 22 33.96 21.82 -29.75
C LYS A 22 34.99 20.77 -30.14
N HIS A 23 36.21 20.90 -29.65
CA HIS A 23 37.30 19.97 -29.95
C HIS A 23 37.14 18.67 -29.13
N ASP A 24 36.72 18.77 -27.90
CA ASP A 24 36.58 17.64 -26.96
C ASP A 24 35.15 17.02 -26.95
N LYS A 25 34.54 16.84 -28.11
CA LYS A 25 33.20 16.26 -28.25
C LYS A 25 33.02 14.95 -27.49
N LEU A 26 34.03 14.07 -27.54
CA LEU A 26 34.00 12.75 -26.87
C LEU A 26 33.89 12.91 -25.37
N LYS A 27 34.65 13.81 -24.73
CA LYS A 27 34.60 14.07 -23.28
C LYS A 27 33.25 14.62 -22.85
N LYS A 28 32.67 15.53 -23.63
CA LYS A 28 31.33 16.06 -23.41
C LYS A 28 30.28 14.97 -23.44
N TYR A 29 30.29 14.11 -24.44
CA TYR A 29 29.31 12.99 -24.52
C TYR A 29 29.51 11.98 -23.39
N LEU A 30 30.75 11.64 -23.02
CA LEU A 30 31.03 10.76 -21.88
C LEU A 30 30.54 11.34 -20.55
N SER A 31 30.75 12.65 -20.34
CA SER A 31 30.24 13.31 -19.10
C SER A 31 28.71 13.32 -19.05
N ILE A 32 28.04 13.65 -20.16
CA ILE A 32 26.56 13.61 -20.25
C ILE A 32 26.05 12.19 -20.01
N PHE A 33 26.68 11.20 -20.62
CA PHE A 33 26.33 9.79 -20.47
C PHE A 33 26.51 9.33 -19.02
N ALA A 34 27.63 9.69 -18.38
CA ALA A 34 27.89 9.35 -16.98
C ALA A 34 26.85 9.93 -16.03
N ILE A 35 26.49 11.22 -16.21
CA ILE A 35 25.47 11.88 -15.40
C ILE A 35 24.10 11.26 -15.65
N SER A 36 23.74 11.01 -16.93
CA SER A 36 22.49 10.33 -17.28
C SER A 36 22.38 8.94 -16.66
N LEU A 37 23.47 8.17 -16.72
CA LEU A 37 23.49 6.82 -16.15
C LEU A 37 23.37 6.86 -14.62
N ALA A 38 24.07 7.78 -13.96
CA ALA A 38 24.00 7.93 -12.52
C ALA A 38 22.58 8.33 -12.05
N THR A 39 21.94 9.28 -12.75
CA THR A 39 20.56 9.70 -12.44
C THR A 39 19.56 8.59 -12.72
N PHE A 40 19.72 7.83 -13.79
CA PHE A 40 18.90 6.68 -14.12
C PHE A 40 18.99 5.60 -13.02
N LEU A 41 20.22 5.23 -12.62
CA LEU A 41 20.43 4.23 -11.57
C LEU A 41 19.87 4.68 -10.22
N MET A 42 20.04 5.96 -9.86
CA MET A 42 19.45 6.53 -8.64
C MET A 42 17.92 6.40 -8.66
N THR A 43 17.28 6.79 -9.75
CA THR A 43 15.83 6.68 -9.91
C THR A 43 15.37 5.22 -9.88
N ALA A 44 16.10 4.32 -10.52
CA ALA A 44 15.80 2.90 -10.52
C ALA A 44 15.85 2.29 -9.11
N VAL A 45 16.86 2.63 -8.30
CA VAL A 45 16.97 2.17 -6.90
C VAL A 45 15.77 2.67 -6.09
N LEU A 46 15.40 3.95 -6.21
CA LEU A 46 14.24 4.51 -5.49
C LEU A 46 12.94 3.82 -5.89
N LEU A 47 12.73 3.58 -7.19
CA LEU A 47 11.53 2.88 -7.68
C LEU A 47 11.48 1.42 -7.22
N LEU A 48 12.61 0.71 -7.20
CA LEU A 48 12.68 -0.66 -6.71
C LEU A 48 12.33 -0.75 -5.22
N VAL A 49 12.90 0.13 -4.40
CA VAL A 49 12.59 0.15 -2.95
C VAL A 49 11.11 0.47 -2.72
N SER A 50 10.59 1.49 -3.41
CA SER A 50 9.17 1.85 -3.31
C SER A 50 8.26 0.72 -3.77
N GLY A 51 8.59 0.05 -4.88
CA GLY A 51 7.83 -1.08 -5.42
C GLY A 51 7.81 -2.29 -4.49
N ILE A 52 8.92 -2.62 -3.84
CA ILE A 52 8.98 -3.71 -2.84
C ILE A 52 8.09 -3.39 -1.63
N ILE A 53 8.13 -2.16 -1.13
CA ILE A 53 7.26 -1.72 -0.02
C ILE A 53 5.79 -1.84 -0.43
N GLU A 54 5.43 -1.35 -1.60
CA GLU A 54 4.05 -1.39 -2.11
C GLU A 54 3.54 -2.83 -2.30
N VAL A 55 4.35 -3.72 -2.88
CA VAL A 55 3.99 -5.13 -3.09
C VAL A 55 3.80 -5.83 -1.75
N ASN A 56 4.68 -5.60 -0.77
CA ASN A 56 4.54 -6.21 0.55
C ASN A 56 3.27 -5.72 1.27
N THR A 57 3.00 -4.43 1.22
CA THR A 57 1.80 -3.83 1.85
C THR A 57 0.52 -4.33 1.18
N ASN A 58 0.44 -4.31 -0.15
CA ASN A 58 -0.75 -4.74 -0.88
C ASN A 58 -0.95 -6.26 -0.83
N GLY A 59 0.10 -7.04 -0.90
CA GLY A 59 0.05 -8.49 -0.77
C GLY A 59 -0.38 -8.92 0.64
N GLY A 60 0.16 -8.26 1.66
CA GLY A 60 -0.25 -8.47 3.04
C GLY A 60 -1.72 -8.15 3.27
N ASN A 61 -2.19 -7.02 2.78
CA ASN A 61 -3.59 -6.59 2.91
C ASN A 61 -4.58 -7.59 2.29
N SER A 62 -4.22 -8.26 1.21
CA SER A 62 -5.10 -9.22 0.54
C SER A 62 -5.16 -10.59 1.22
N ILE A 63 -4.15 -10.95 2.01
CA ILE A 63 -4.05 -12.26 2.67
C ILE A 63 -4.48 -12.19 4.14
N THR A 64 -4.05 -11.14 4.85
CA THR A 64 -4.22 -11.02 6.31
C THR A 64 -5.23 -9.96 6.72
N GLY A 65 -5.79 -9.23 5.77
CA GLY A 65 -6.57 -8.02 6.02
C GLY A 65 -5.70 -6.80 6.33
N SER A 66 -6.29 -5.62 6.30
CA SER A 66 -5.61 -4.34 6.54
C SER A 66 -5.98 -3.69 7.88
N TYR A 67 -6.49 -4.47 8.82
CA TYR A 67 -6.77 -4.04 10.18
C TYR A 67 -5.55 -4.26 11.09
N GLN A 68 -5.45 -3.47 12.15
CA GLN A 68 -4.39 -3.61 13.17
C GLN A 68 -4.85 -4.45 14.36
N ALA A 69 -6.14 -4.35 14.70
CA ALA A 69 -6.72 -5.11 15.79
C ALA A 69 -8.12 -5.62 15.48
N LEU A 70 -8.48 -6.73 16.12
CA LEU A 70 -9.80 -7.33 16.11
C LEU A 70 -10.23 -7.60 17.53
N VAL A 71 -11.48 -7.25 17.85
CA VAL A 71 -12.12 -7.52 19.14
C VAL A 71 -13.45 -8.21 18.89
N SER A 72 -13.70 -9.32 19.58
CA SER A 72 -14.92 -10.12 19.44
C SER A 72 -15.83 -10.00 20.66
N GLY A 73 -17.10 -10.35 20.51
CA GLY A 73 -18.06 -10.37 21.62
C GLY A 73 -18.41 -8.99 22.15
N LEU A 74 -18.51 -8.01 21.24
CA LEU A 74 -18.81 -6.63 21.59
C LEU A 74 -20.28 -6.42 21.93
N THR A 75 -20.52 -5.63 22.96
CA THR A 75 -21.84 -5.03 23.21
C THR A 75 -22.04 -3.80 22.32
N LYS A 76 -23.32 -3.41 22.14
CA LYS A 76 -23.67 -2.20 21.39
C LYS A 76 -22.95 -0.97 21.92
N GLN A 77 -22.93 -0.80 23.26
CA GLN A 77 -22.28 0.36 23.89
C GLN A 77 -20.76 0.41 23.66
N GLN A 78 -20.09 -0.75 23.68
CA GLN A 78 -18.67 -0.83 23.41
C GLN A 78 -18.35 -0.45 21.96
N TYR A 79 -19.16 -0.94 21.00
CA TYR A 79 -19.02 -0.58 19.60
C TYR A 79 -19.25 0.92 19.36
N GLU A 80 -20.29 1.50 20.00
CA GLU A 80 -20.56 2.95 19.92
C GLU A 80 -19.38 3.78 20.44
N LYS A 81 -18.75 3.37 21.54
CA LYS A 81 -17.53 4.04 22.03
C LYS A 81 -16.37 3.96 21.06
N LEU A 82 -16.12 2.78 20.45
CA LEU A 82 -15.10 2.64 19.41
C LEU A 82 -15.40 3.54 18.21
N SER A 83 -16.68 3.66 17.83
CA SER A 83 -17.08 4.45 16.65
C SER A 83 -16.89 5.96 16.82
N THR A 84 -16.83 6.43 18.06
CA THR A 84 -16.62 7.85 18.40
C THR A 84 -15.16 8.18 18.75
N ASP A 85 -14.25 7.18 18.76
CA ASP A 85 -12.85 7.40 19.10
C ASP A 85 -12.08 8.04 17.94
N GLU A 86 -11.58 9.24 18.16
CA GLU A 86 -10.88 10.04 17.14
C GLU A 86 -9.56 9.42 16.67
N ARG A 87 -8.99 8.47 17.42
CA ARG A 87 -7.74 7.76 17.07
C ARG A 87 -7.94 6.73 15.98
N ILE A 88 -9.18 6.24 15.82
CA ILE A 88 -9.54 5.23 14.83
C ILE A 88 -9.72 5.90 13.46
N GLU A 89 -9.06 5.35 12.44
CA GLU A 89 -9.21 5.77 11.05
C GLU A 89 -10.36 5.04 10.36
N LYS A 90 -10.41 3.71 10.56
CA LYS A 90 -11.44 2.82 10.00
C LYS A 90 -11.92 1.86 11.06
N LEU A 91 -13.23 1.71 11.17
CA LEU A 91 -13.87 0.77 12.08
C LEU A 91 -14.81 -0.17 11.31
N GLY A 92 -14.35 -1.39 11.12
CA GLY A 92 -15.14 -2.46 10.53
C GLY A 92 -16.00 -3.15 11.57
N PHE A 93 -17.28 -3.26 11.30
CA PHE A 93 -18.23 -4.09 12.04
C PHE A 93 -18.44 -5.39 11.29
N ASN A 94 -18.41 -6.52 12.01
CA ASN A 94 -18.77 -7.83 11.46
C ASN A 94 -19.48 -8.66 12.51
N ALA A 95 -20.59 -9.26 12.14
CA ALA A 95 -21.28 -10.26 12.96
C ALA A 95 -21.65 -11.44 12.06
N LEU A 96 -21.06 -12.60 12.33
CA LEU A 96 -21.38 -13.83 11.58
C LEU A 96 -22.80 -14.25 11.97
N VAL A 97 -23.69 -14.22 10.98
CA VAL A 97 -25.09 -14.64 11.14
C VAL A 97 -25.18 -16.14 10.98
N LYS A 98 -24.54 -16.66 9.91
CA LYS A 98 -24.66 -18.06 9.54
C LYS A 98 -23.49 -18.48 8.65
N SER A 99 -23.11 -19.77 8.74
CA SER A 99 -22.20 -20.41 7.80
C SER A 99 -22.92 -21.60 7.17
N ALA A 100 -23.06 -21.57 5.85
CA ALA A 100 -23.71 -22.66 5.11
C ALA A 100 -22.66 -23.33 4.20
N SER A 101 -22.68 -24.66 4.15
CA SER A 101 -21.83 -25.44 3.25
C SER A 101 -22.71 -26.16 2.24
N TYR A 102 -22.41 -25.98 0.96
CA TYR A 102 -23.09 -26.62 -0.14
C TYR A 102 -22.08 -27.00 -1.25
N ASP A 103 -22.11 -28.26 -1.67
CA ASP A 103 -21.24 -28.81 -2.71
C ASP A 103 -19.74 -28.51 -2.51
N GLY A 104 -19.27 -28.62 -1.26
CA GLY A 104 -17.87 -28.36 -0.89
C GLY A 104 -17.50 -26.87 -0.81
N LEU A 105 -18.42 -25.95 -1.09
CA LEU A 105 -18.25 -24.52 -0.94
C LEU A 105 -18.91 -24.04 0.35
N GLN A 106 -18.20 -23.23 1.12
CA GLN A 106 -18.70 -22.61 2.34
C GLN A 106 -19.05 -21.15 2.08
N LEU A 107 -20.27 -20.77 2.43
CA LEU A 107 -20.74 -19.38 2.37
C LEU A 107 -20.95 -18.85 3.79
N ASN A 108 -20.16 -17.86 4.17
CA ASN A 108 -20.35 -17.12 5.42
C ASN A 108 -21.27 -15.93 5.16
N ILE A 109 -22.43 -15.94 5.79
CA ILE A 109 -23.40 -14.85 5.77
C ILE A 109 -23.17 -14.02 7.04
N SER A 110 -22.78 -12.77 6.88
CA SER A 110 -22.49 -11.86 7.98
C SER A 110 -23.19 -10.51 7.79
N CYS A 111 -23.47 -9.82 8.88
CA CYS A 111 -23.75 -8.40 8.85
C CYS A 111 -22.44 -7.65 8.93
N SER A 112 -22.14 -6.81 7.94
CA SER A 112 -20.87 -6.06 7.89
C SER A 112 -21.10 -4.66 7.34
N ASN A 113 -20.32 -3.69 7.84
CA ASN A 113 -20.25 -2.36 7.24
C ASN A 113 -19.18 -2.29 6.13
N GLU A 114 -19.16 -1.18 5.41
CA GLU A 114 -18.23 -0.97 4.29
C GLU A 114 -16.75 -1.00 4.74
N ASP A 115 -16.44 -0.43 5.91
CA ASP A 115 -15.09 -0.45 6.46
C ASP A 115 -14.61 -1.89 6.74
N SER A 116 -15.52 -2.77 7.18
CA SER A 116 -15.18 -4.20 7.38
C SER A 116 -14.80 -4.87 6.07
N LEU A 117 -15.51 -4.58 4.98
CA LEU A 117 -15.15 -5.09 3.65
C LEU A 117 -13.75 -4.64 3.25
N VAL A 118 -13.50 -3.33 3.32
CA VAL A 118 -12.20 -2.76 2.96
C VAL A 118 -11.07 -3.35 3.80
N LEU A 119 -11.28 -3.45 5.12
CA LEU A 119 -10.28 -4.00 6.04
C LEU A 119 -9.99 -5.49 5.80
N ASN A 120 -10.94 -6.24 5.23
CA ASN A 120 -10.77 -7.63 4.81
C ASN A 120 -10.33 -7.80 3.35
N GLY A 121 -10.00 -6.73 2.64
CA GLY A 121 -9.61 -6.79 1.23
C GLY A 121 -10.77 -7.14 0.29
N LEU A 122 -11.99 -6.88 0.71
CA LEU A 122 -13.21 -7.01 -0.08
C LEU A 122 -13.70 -5.63 -0.53
N SER A 123 -14.45 -5.58 -1.59
CA SER A 123 -15.09 -4.35 -2.08
C SER A 123 -16.39 -4.66 -2.80
N VAL A 124 -17.30 -3.71 -2.81
CA VAL A 124 -18.50 -3.76 -3.66
C VAL A 124 -18.05 -3.52 -5.10
N SER A 125 -18.32 -4.47 -6.00
CA SER A 125 -17.95 -4.36 -7.41
C SER A 125 -19.08 -3.76 -8.27
N GLU A 126 -20.31 -4.12 -7.96
CA GLU A 126 -21.52 -3.67 -8.65
C GLU A 126 -22.66 -3.57 -7.64
N GLY A 127 -23.57 -2.61 -7.81
CA GLY A 127 -24.69 -2.42 -6.89
C GLY A 127 -24.33 -1.64 -5.63
N ASN A 128 -25.05 -1.90 -4.55
CA ASN A 128 -24.93 -1.17 -3.28
C ASN A 128 -24.92 -2.12 -2.07
N MET A 129 -24.44 -1.62 -0.93
CA MET A 129 -24.58 -2.30 0.36
C MET A 129 -26.07 -2.54 0.65
N PRO A 130 -26.44 -3.72 1.22
CA PRO A 130 -27.82 -4.04 1.56
C PRO A 130 -28.35 -3.10 2.64
N GLN A 131 -29.51 -2.53 2.39
CA GLN A 131 -30.17 -1.61 3.32
C GLN A 131 -31.38 -2.28 3.98
N LYS A 132 -32.17 -3.03 3.21
CA LYS A 132 -33.40 -3.66 3.67
C LYS A 132 -33.16 -5.06 4.19
N LYS A 133 -34.01 -5.52 5.07
CA LYS A 133 -33.95 -6.85 5.70
C LYS A 133 -33.78 -8.01 4.73
N ASN A 134 -34.40 -7.94 3.58
CA ASN A 134 -34.36 -8.98 2.56
C ASN A 134 -33.32 -8.78 1.47
N GLU A 135 -32.42 -7.80 1.62
CA GLU A 135 -31.35 -7.53 0.67
C GLU A 135 -30.06 -8.24 1.09
N ILE A 136 -29.30 -8.68 0.07
CA ILE A 136 -28.02 -9.33 0.27
C ILE A 136 -27.00 -8.90 -0.77
N LEU A 137 -25.77 -8.73 -0.32
CA LEU A 137 -24.59 -8.56 -1.15
C LEU A 137 -23.83 -9.89 -1.16
N VAL A 138 -23.49 -10.44 -2.33
CA VAL A 138 -22.90 -11.79 -2.44
C VAL A 138 -21.70 -11.80 -3.40
N GLU A 139 -20.74 -12.69 -3.18
CA GLU A 139 -19.63 -12.86 -4.13
C GLU A 139 -20.14 -13.49 -5.43
N LYS A 140 -19.88 -12.82 -6.57
CA LYS A 140 -20.28 -13.27 -7.90
C LYS A 140 -19.70 -14.65 -8.25
N ASP A 141 -18.48 -14.92 -7.80
CA ASP A 141 -17.80 -16.20 -8.03
C ASP A 141 -18.51 -17.36 -7.32
N TYR A 142 -19.11 -17.13 -6.16
CA TYR A 142 -19.94 -18.14 -5.47
C TYR A 142 -21.15 -18.52 -6.32
N LEU A 143 -21.90 -17.54 -6.81
CA LEU A 143 -23.08 -17.77 -7.65
C LEU A 143 -22.69 -18.54 -8.91
N SER A 144 -21.63 -18.15 -9.57
CA SER A 144 -21.13 -18.79 -10.77
C SER A 144 -20.76 -20.26 -10.55
N LYS A 145 -20.07 -20.57 -9.44
CA LYS A 145 -19.70 -21.95 -9.07
C LYS A 145 -20.91 -22.81 -8.68
N GLN A 146 -21.96 -22.20 -8.15
CA GLN A 146 -23.22 -22.85 -7.85
C GLN A 146 -24.15 -22.99 -9.07
N GLY A 147 -23.74 -22.49 -10.25
CA GLY A 147 -24.56 -22.51 -11.44
C GLY A 147 -25.79 -21.56 -11.37
N ILE A 148 -25.75 -20.58 -10.46
CA ILE A 148 -26.83 -19.61 -10.27
C ILE A 148 -26.56 -18.40 -11.16
N ASP A 149 -27.34 -18.22 -12.22
CA ASP A 149 -27.32 -17.03 -13.07
C ASP A 149 -28.38 -16.04 -12.56
N ALA A 150 -28.01 -15.24 -11.56
CA ALA A 150 -28.90 -14.23 -10.98
C ALA A 150 -28.26 -12.85 -11.08
N LYS A 151 -29.10 -11.83 -11.32
CA LYS A 151 -28.72 -10.43 -11.49
C LYS A 151 -29.11 -9.60 -10.26
N ILE A 152 -28.58 -8.40 -10.16
CA ILE A 152 -28.98 -7.44 -9.13
C ILE A 152 -30.49 -7.18 -9.28
N GLY A 153 -31.21 -7.30 -8.17
CA GLY A 153 -32.66 -7.24 -8.11
C GLY A 153 -33.37 -8.59 -8.17
N ASP A 154 -32.70 -9.65 -8.58
CA ASP A 154 -33.28 -11.00 -8.58
C ASP A 154 -33.36 -11.58 -7.16
N LYS A 155 -34.34 -12.45 -6.96
CA LYS A 155 -34.47 -13.24 -5.74
C LYS A 155 -33.60 -14.48 -5.80
N ILE A 156 -32.87 -14.73 -4.74
CA ILE A 156 -32.12 -15.98 -4.54
C ILE A 156 -32.51 -16.63 -3.22
N VAL A 157 -32.50 -17.94 -3.20
CA VAL A 157 -32.69 -18.73 -1.98
C VAL A 157 -31.32 -19.20 -1.50
N LEU A 158 -30.88 -18.72 -0.36
CA LEU A 158 -29.65 -19.20 0.24
C LEU A 158 -29.92 -20.45 1.09
N PRO A 159 -29.02 -21.45 1.00
CA PRO A 159 -29.24 -22.73 1.68
C PRO A 159 -29.39 -22.53 3.21
N GLY A 160 -30.34 -23.24 3.78
CA GLY A 160 -30.50 -23.37 5.23
C GLY A 160 -29.41 -24.25 5.85
N GLU A 161 -29.23 -24.20 7.17
CA GLU A 161 -28.44 -25.20 7.88
C GLU A 161 -29.20 -26.54 7.99
N ASN A 162 -28.48 -27.65 7.83
CA ASN A 162 -29.04 -29.01 8.14
C ASN A 162 -30.43 -29.30 7.54
N ASN A 163 -30.62 -29.06 6.24
CA ASN A 163 -31.91 -29.27 5.53
C ASN A 163 -33.06 -28.35 5.98
N GLN A 164 -32.79 -27.23 6.65
CA GLN A 164 -33.81 -26.19 6.86
C GLN A 164 -34.15 -25.52 5.53
N GLU A 165 -35.40 -25.03 5.42
CA GLU A 165 -35.83 -24.21 4.28
C GLU A 165 -34.88 -23.04 4.07
N GLY A 166 -34.49 -22.82 2.82
CA GLY A 166 -33.65 -21.67 2.44
C GLY A 166 -34.37 -20.35 2.69
N GLN A 167 -33.61 -19.32 2.92
CA GLN A 167 -34.15 -17.96 3.11
C GLN A 167 -34.06 -17.18 1.81
N ASP A 168 -35.15 -16.48 1.45
CA ASP A 168 -35.25 -15.63 0.30
C ASP A 168 -34.55 -14.29 0.52
N PHE A 169 -33.65 -13.94 -0.38
CA PHE A 169 -33.02 -12.62 -0.44
C PHE A 169 -33.10 -12.03 -1.85
N VAL A 170 -33.02 -10.70 -1.93
CA VAL A 170 -32.87 -9.94 -3.16
C VAL A 170 -31.42 -9.49 -3.28
N ILE A 171 -30.77 -9.75 -4.40
CA ILE A 171 -29.39 -9.33 -4.63
C ILE A 171 -29.34 -7.80 -4.73
N SER A 172 -28.65 -7.14 -3.79
CA SER A 172 -28.41 -5.70 -3.81
C SER A 172 -27.14 -5.33 -4.58
N GLY A 173 -26.21 -6.28 -4.72
CA GLY A 173 -24.95 -6.08 -5.42
C GLY A 173 -24.01 -7.27 -5.28
N TYR A 174 -22.79 -7.11 -5.80
CA TYR A 174 -21.77 -8.14 -5.78
C TYR A 174 -20.52 -7.71 -5.05
N ILE A 175 -19.91 -8.67 -4.34
CA ILE A 175 -18.60 -8.51 -3.69
C ILE A 175 -17.51 -8.98 -4.65
N LYS A 176 -16.41 -8.25 -4.66
CA LYS A 176 -15.14 -8.63 -5.27
C LYS A 176 -14.07 -8.77 -4.22
N THR A 177 -13.30 -9.84 -4.30
CA THR A 177 -12.10 -10.05 -3.46
C THR A 177 -10.86 -9.52 -4.14
N SER A 178 -9.93 -8.98 -3.35
CA SER A 178 -8.59 -8.60 -3.80
C SER A 178 -7.66 -9.81 -3.99
N ALA A 179 -7.97 -10.95 -3.38
CA ALA A 179 -7.18 -12.17 -3.52
C ALA A 179 -7.34 -12.76 -4.93
N LYS A 180 -6.25 -12.72 -5.71
CA LYS A 180 -6.21 -13.30 -7.07
C LYS A 180 -5.63 -14.71 -7.03
N GLY A 181 -6.26 -15.65 -7.75
CA GLY A 181 -5.59 -16.87 -8.23
C GLY A 181 -5.55 -18.07 -7.29
N THR A 182 -6.28 -18.10 -6.19
CA THR A 182 -6.44 -19.29 -5.33
C THR A 182 -7.81 -19.93 -5.54
N GLU A 183 -7.86 -21.24 -5.69
CA GLU A 183 -9.11 -21.99 -5.54
C GLU A 183 -9.61 -21.78 -4.11
N ARG A 184 -10.69 -21.02 -3.98
CA ARG A 184 -11.32 -20.71 -2.69
C ARG A 184 -12.52 -21.63 -2.50
N SER A 185 -12.62 -22.15 -1.29
CA SER A 185 -13.81 -22.88 -0.82
C SER A 185 -14.69 -22.05 0.09
N LEU A 186 -14.20 -20.87 0.56
CA LEU A 186 -14.89 -19.96 1.47
C LEU A 186 -15.26 -18.67 0.76
N TYR A 187 -16.54 -18.32 0.80
CA TYR A 187 -17.15 -17.14 0.20
C TYR A 187 -17.90 -16.29 1.22
N ALA A 188 -18.11 -15.04 0.91
CA ALA A 188 -18.82 -14.09 1.75
C ALA A 188 -20.16 -13.68 1.13
N ALA A 189 -21.15 -13.53 2.00
CA ALA A 189 -22.37 -12.82 1.71
C ALA A 189 -22.69 -11.87 2.87
N ILE A 190 -23.27 -10.71 2.59
CA ILE A 190 -23.50 -9.67 3.58
C ILE A 190 -24.97 -9.31 3.57
N VAL A 191 -25.57 -9.36 4.76
CA VAL A 191 -26.94 -8.91 5.02
C VAL A 191 -26.93 -7.51 5.63
N SER A 192 -28.08 -6.84 5.61
CA SER A 192 -28.23 -5.49 6.12
C SER A 192 -28.15 -5.41 7.65
N MET A 193 -27.90 -4.22 8.15
CA MET A 193 -28.01 -3.92 9.59
C MET A 193 -29.48 -4.06 10.07
N GLU A 194 -30.46 -3.80 9.21
CA GLU A 194 -31.88 -4.02 9.52
C GLU A 194 -32.15 -5.50 9.81
N TYR A 195 -31.59 -6.41 8.99
CA TYR A 195 -31.67 -7.86 9.25
C TYR A 195 -31.03 -8.24 10.58
N PHE A 196 -29.82 -7.71 10.87
CA PHE A 196 -29.11 -7.97 12.11
C PHE A 196 -29.91 -7.54 13.35
N LEU A 197 -30.55 -6.38 13.30
CA LEU A 197 -31.37 -5.88 14.39
C LEU A 197 -32.65 -6.70 14.56
N ASP A 198 -33.27 -7.16 13.47
CA ASP A 198 -34.49 -7.98 13.50
C ASP A 198 -34.29 -9.33 14.20
N ILE A 199 -33.11 -9.93 14.04
CA ILE A 199 -32.75 -11.19 14.72
C ILE A 199 -32.16 -10.98 16.11
N ASP A 200 -32.28 -9.78 16.70
CA ASP A 200 -31.65 -9.38 17.97
C ASP A 200 -30.13 -9.70 18.00
N GLY A 201 -29.44 -9.33 16.93
CA GLY A 201 -28.06 -9.74 16.69
C GLY A 201 -27.07 -9.33 17.78
N TRP A 202 -27.33 -8.27 18.54
CA TRP A 202 -26.49 -7.87 19.66
C TRP A 202 -26.50 -8.86 20.82
N ASN A 203 -27.59 -9.58 21.00
CA ASN A 203 -27.77 -10.55 22.10
C ASN A 203 -27.60 -12.00 21.59
N SER A 204 -27.98 -12.27 20.34
CA SER A 204 -27.98 -13.62 19.77
C SER A 204 -26.69 -14.04 19.10
N LEU A 205 -25.88 -13.06 18.66
CA LEU A 205 -24.62 -13.30 17.94
C LEU A 205 -23.42 -12.80 18.78
N SER A 206 -22.24 -12.99 18.23
CA SER A 206 -21.00 -12.49 18.80
C SER A 206 -20.38 -11.43 17.86
N PRO A 207 -20.87 -10.18 17.89
CA PRO A 207 -20.35 -9.13 17.03
C PRO A 207 -18.88 -8.86 17.29
N MET A 208 -18.15 -8.54 16.23
CA MET A 208 -16.74 -8.19 16.30
C MET A 208 -16.48 -6.86 15.61
N ALA A 209 -15.48 -6.14 16.09
CA ALA A 209 -14.94 -4.98 15.43
C ALA A 209 -13.50 -5.23 15.03
N MET A 210 -13.15 -4.79 13.85
CA MET A 210 -11.78 -4.69 13.40
C MET A 210 -11.48 -3.23 13.09
N PHE A 211 -10.30 -2.75 13.46
CA PHE A 211 -9.99 -1.34 13.26
C PHE A 211 -8.53 -1.06 12.96
N ARG A 212 -8.32 0.11 12.39
CA ARG A 212 -7.02 0.68 12.08
C ARG A 212 -6.93 2.08 12.64
N LEU A 213 -5.79 2.40 13.26
CA LEU A 213 -5.51 3.72 13.80
C LEU A 213 -5.06 4.70 12.71
N LYS A 214 -5.32 5.98 12.92
CA LYS A 214 -4.75 7.06 12.10
C LYS A 214 -3.22 7.03 12.20
N SER A 215 -2.56 7.42 11.11
CA SER A 215 -1.10 7.36 10.97
C SER A 215 -0.32 8.05 12.09
N GLN A 216 -0.87 9.12 12.68
CA GLN A 216 -0.25 9.84 13.78
C GLN A 216 -0.14 9.02 15.09
N TYR A 217 -0.94 7.96 15.24
CA TYR A 217 -0.91 7.03 16.38
C TYR A 217 -0.28 5.68 16.02
N ALA A 218 0.23 5.54 14.79
CA ALA A 218 0.70 4.29 14.22
C ALA A 218 2.21 4.29 13.93
N SER A 219 3.03 4.87 14.83
CA SER A 219 4.48 5.05 14.64
C SER A 219 5.33 3.88 15.13
N GLY A 220 4.88 2.66 14.97
CA GLY A 220 5.64 1.46 15.35
C GLY A 220 4.77 0.42 16.03
N SER A 221 5.14 -0.86 15.90
CA SER A 221 4.31 -1.98 16.37
C SER A 221 3.98 -1.90 17.86
N GLU A 222 4.95 -1.53 18.70
CA GLU A 222 4.74 -1.41 20.16
C GLU A 222 3.80 -0.26 20.51
N GLN A 223 3.98 0.89 19.88
CA GLN A 223 3.11 2.04 20.10
C GLN A 223 1.67 1.73 19.65
N ILE A 224 1.50 1.09 18.49
CA ILE A 224 0.19 0.66 17.99
C ILE A 224 -0.49 -0.27 19.01
N GLN A 225 0.21 -1.28 19.53
CA GLN A 225 -0.35 -2.21 20.50
C GLN A 225 -0.75 -1.51 21.82
N ASN A 226 0.06 -0.58 22.30
CA ASN A 226 -0.22 0.20 23.48
C ASN A 226 -1.46 1.10 23.29
N GLU A 227 -1.57 1.79 22.15
CA GLU A 227 -2.74 2.62 21.87
C GLU A 227 -4.00 1.79 21.67
N ILE A 228 -3.93 0.65 20.98
CA ILE A 228 -5.05 -0.29 20.84
C ILE A 228 -5.55 -0.76 22.22
N THR A 229 -4.60 -1.12 23.10
CA THR A 229 -4.95 -1.57 24.45
C THR A 229 -5.64 -0.47 25.26
N LYS A 230 -5.18 0.77 25.19
CA LYS A 230 -5.82 1.92 25.83
C LYS A 230 -7.23 2.14 25.31
N ILE A 231 -7.41 2.14 23.99
CA ILE A 231 -8.73 2.29 23.35
C ILE A 231 -9.70 1.21 23.85
N CYS A 232 -9.27 -0.04 23.89
CA CYS A 232 -10.10 -1.14 24.36
C CYS A 232 -10.49 -0.98 25.84
N VAL A 233 -9.55 -0.60 26.71
CA VAL A 233 -9.83 -0.35 28.14
C VAL A 233 -10.80 0.81 28.33
N GLU A 234 -10.62 1.92 27.62
CA GLU A 234 -11.49 3.10 27.67
C GLU A 234 -12.90 2.79 27.12
N ALA A 235 -12.99 1.90 26.12
CA ALA A 235 -14.27 1.40 25.64
C ALA A 235 -14.97 0.43 26.62
N GLY A 236 -14.26 -0.03 27.66
CA GLY A 236 -14.76 -1.02 28.62
C GLY A 236 -14.69 -2.46 28.09
N ILE A 237 -13.77 -2.72 27.18
CA ILE A 237 -13.53 -4.04 26.62
C ILE A 237 -12.47 -4.72 27.48
N LEU A 238 -12.86 -5.77 28.20
CA LEU A 238 -11.99 -6.50 29.12
C LEU A 238 -11.15 -7.59 28.43
N GLN A 239 -11.56 -8.01 27.25
CA GLN A 239 -10.86 -9.00 26.47
C GLN A 239 -9.63 -8.36 25.79
N SER A 240 -8.52 -9.10 25.77
CA SER A 240 -7.36 -8.65 25.02
C SER A 240 -7.66 -8.62 23.51
N PRO A 241 -7.40 -7.50 22.84
CA PRO A 241 -7.57 -7.42 21.40
C PRO A 241 -6.62 -8.38 20.68
N SER A 242 -7.11 -9.03 19.63
CA SER A 242 -6.26 -9.80 18.71
C SER A 242 -5.51 -8.86 17.79
N ILE A 243 -4.20 -8.80 17.92
CA ILE A 243 -3.35 -7.95 17.09
C ILE A 243 -3.00 -8.67 15.80
N ASN A 244 -3.16 -7.99 14.67
CA ASN A 244 -2.75 -8.50 13.37
C ASN A 244 -1.24 -8.27 13.14
N HIS A 245 -0.42 -9.13 13.77
CA HIS A 245 1.03 -9.03 13.66
C HIS A 245 1.52 -9.11 12.21
N ALA A 246 0.89 -9.96 11.38
CA ALA A 246 1.25 -10.09 9.98
C ALA A 246 1.06 -8.77 9.21
N TYR A 247 -0.05 -8.06 9.44
CA TYR A 247 -0.26 -6.74 8.87
C TYR A 247 0.76 -5.72 9.40
N LEU A 248 1.02 -5.72 10.71
CA LEU A 248 1.98 -4.78 11.31
C LEU A 248 3.39 -4.96 10.76
N GLU A 249 3.84 -6.20 10.58
CA GLU A 249 5.16 -6.50 10.01
C GLU A 249 5.26 -6.09 8.53
N LEU A 250 4.22 -6.36 7.76
CA LEU A 250 4.19 -6.05 6.32
C LEU A 250 3.95 -4.56 6.03
N SER A 251 3.21 -3.87 6.88
CA SER A 251 2.89 -2.44 6.71
C SER A 251 4.06 -1.50 7.07
N GLN A 252 5.06 -1.99 7.80
CA GLN A 252 6.24 -1.21 8.15
C GLN A 252 7.42 -1.60 7.26
N PRO A 253 8.10 -0.64 6.62
CA PRO A 253 9.31 -0.94 5.87
C PRO A 253 10.35 -1.52 6.84
N SER A 254 10.88 -2.70 6.54
CA SER A 254 11.94 -3.28 7.36
C SER A 254 13.13 -2.31 7.41
N VAL A 255 13.67 -2.07 8.60
CA VAL A 255 14.85 -1.21 8.79
C VAL A 255 16.00 -1.64 7.89
N LEU A 256 16.15 -2.96 7.69
CA LEU A 256 17.16 -3.52 6.79
C LEU A 256 16.94 -3.10 5.33
N LEU A 257 15.70 -3.08 4.85
CA LEU A 257 15.37 -2.64 3.47
C LEU A 257 15.68 -1.16 3.27
N VAL A 258 15.35 -0.32 4.26
CA VAL A 258 15.66 1.12 4.23
C VAL A 258 17.16 1.35 4.22
N LEU A 259 17.91 0.68 5.10
CA LEU A 259 19.37 0.76 5.15
C LEU A 259 20.02 0.27 3.86
N ALA A 260 19.54 -0.84 3.28
CA ALA A 260 20.02 -1.34 2.00
C ALA A 260 19.77 -0.35 0.85
N GLY A 261 18.61 0.31 0.85
CA GLY A 261 18.28 1.37 -0.10
C GLY A 261 19.22 2.58 0.01
N ILE A 262 19.49 3.04 1.23
CA ILE A 262 20.43 4.14 1.50
C ILE A 262 21.85 3.75 1.07
N ALA A 263 22.30 2.55 1.41
CA ALA A 263 23.62 2.06 1.01
C ALA A 263 23.75 1.95 -0.51
N GLY A 264 22.74 1.42 -1.19
CA GLY A 264 22.69 1.34 -2.64
C GLY A 264 22.78 2.73 -3.30
N LEU A 265 22.03 3.69 -2.77
CA LEU A 265 22.06 5.08 -3.22
C LEU A 265 23.45 5.70 -3.05
N ALA A 266 24.08 5.50 -1.90
CA ALA A 266 25.44 6.00 -1.62
C ALA A 266 26.48 5.41 -2.60
N ILE A 267 26.40 4.12 -2.92
CA ILE A 267 27.27 3.47 -3.89
C ILE A 267 27.10 4.08 -5.29
N VAL A 268 25.86 4.32 -5.73
CA VAL A 268 25.57 4.93 -7.04
C VAL A 268 26.14 6.35 -7.12
N ILE A 269 25.96 7.14 -6.07
CA ILE A 269 26.50 8.51 -6.00
C ILE A 269 28.04 8.46 -6.07
N MET A 270 28.67 7.60 -5.27
CA MET A 270 30.13 7.46 -5.24
C MET A 270 30.70 7.03 -6.60
N ALA A 271 30.06 6.06 -7.27
CA ALA A 271 30.44 5.63 -8.61
C ALA A 271 30.31 6.77 -9.62
N GLY A 272 29.24 7.54 -9.57
CA GLY A 272 29.04 8.71 -10.45
C GLY A 272 30.13 9.78 -10.25
N VAL A 273 30.44 10.11 -9.00
CA VAL A 273 31.51 11.06 -8.67
C VAL A 273 32.87 10.57 -9.18
N LEU A 274 33.16 9.27 -8.98
CA LEU A 274 34.43 8.69 -9.46
C LEU A 274 34.56 8.74 -10.97
N VAL A 275 33.52 8.43 -11.73
CA VAL A 275 33.52 8.52 -13.19
C VAL A 275 33.77 9.96 -13.66
N ILE A 276 33.06 10.93 -13.07
CA ILE A 276 33.26 12.34 -13.38
C ILE A 276 34.69 12.77 -13.05
N TYR A 277 35.19 12.39 -11.89
CA TYR A 277 36.58 12.66 -11.49
C TYR A 277 37.59 12.10 -12.51
N CYS A 278 37.44 10.83 -12.93
CA CYS A 278 38.33 10.22 -13.92
C CYS A 278 38.32 10.99 -15.28
N ILE A 279 37.13 11.42 -15.73
CA ILE A 279 37.00 12.18 -16.98
C ILE A 279 37.76 13.52 -16.86
N PHE A 280 37.58 14.26 -15.78
CA PHE A 280 38.30 15.52 -15.57
C PHE A 280 39.80 15.30 -15.36
N TYR A 281 40.21 14.29 -14.63
CA TYR A 281 41.60 13.97 -14.38
C TYR A 281 42.34 13.69 -15.69
N ILE A 282 41.78 12.84 -16.58
CA ILE A 282 42.34 12.57 -17.92
C ILE A 282 42.38 13.87 -18.77
N SER A 283 41.33 14.70 -18.65
CA SER A 283 41.30 15.98 -19.38
C SER A 283 42.44 16.90 -18.96
N ILE A 284 42.69 17.03 -17.65
CA ILE A 284 43.76 17.88 -17.12
C ILE A 284 45.14 17.38 -17.57
N ILE A 285 45.40 16.06 -17.51
CA ILE A 285 46.69 15.49 -17.94
C ILE A 285 46.94 15.76 -19.42
N ASN A 286 45.93 15.57 -20.27
CA ASN A 286 46.08 15.87 -21.71
C ASN A 286 46.34 17.37 -21.96
N SER A 287 45.66 18.25 -21.25
CA SER A 287 45.87 19.69 -21.33
C SER A 287 47.30 20.10 -20.91
N ILE A 288 47.81 19.52 -19.81
CA ILE A 288 49.19 19.78 -19.35
C ILE A 288 50.19 19.33 -20.42
N ARG A 289 49.96 18.20 -21.06
CA ARG A 289 50.84 17.68 -22.13
C ARG A 289 50.82 18.61 -23.35
N GLU A 290 49.67 19.13 -23.75
CA GLU A 290 49.52 20.11 -24.83
C GLU A 290 50.21 21.44 -24.48
N TYR A 291 50.05 21.94 -23.28
CA TYR A 291 50.75 23.15 -22.78
C TYR A 291 52.28 22.94 -22.72
N GLY A 292 52.72 21.76 -22.31
CA GLY A 292 54.15 21.40 -22.31
C GLY A 292 54.75 21.44 -23.71
N GLN A 293 54.02 20.93 -24.73
CA GLN A 293 54.44 21.00 -26.13
C GLN A 293 54.48 22.42 -26.69
N LEU A 294 53.47 23.27 -26.34
CA LEU A 294 53.43 24.66 -26.75
C LEU A 294 54.59 25.47 -26.14
N ARG A 295 54.99 25.19 -24.90
CA ARG A 295 56.12 25.84 -24.24
C ARG A 295 57.45 25.46 -24.88
N THR A 296 57.63 24.26 -25.43
CA THR A 296 58.86 23.84 -26.15
C THR A 296 59.00 24.58 -27.49
N ILE A 297 57.92 25.09 -28.08
CA ILE A 297 57.91 25.85 -29.33
C ILE A 297 58.06 27.38 -29.07
N GLY A 298 58.27 27.81 -27.82
CA GLY A 298 58.57 29.19 -27.48
C GLY A 298 57.33 30.10 -27.27
N MET A 299 56.18 29.53 -27.08
CA MET A 299 54.99 30.29 -26.61
C MET A 299 55.06 30.46 -25.08
N THR A 300 55.31 31.70 -24.64
CA THR A 300 55.28 32.11 -23.24
C THR A 300 53.90 32.58 -22.87
#